data_df3efd821131375a929e88d4583f20ab
#
_entry.id   df3efd821131375a929e88d4583f20ab
#
_cell.length_a   1.000
_cell.length_b   1.000
_cell.length_c   1.000
_cell.angle_alpha   90.00
_cell.angle_beta   90.00
_cell.angle_gamma   90.00
#
_symmetry.space_group_name_H-M   'P 1'
#
loop_
_entity.id
_entity.type
_entity.pdbx_description
1 polymer ?
#
loop_
_entity_poly.entity_id
_entity_poly.type
_entity_poly.pdbx_seq_one_letter_code
_entity_poly.pdbx_strand_id
1 'polypeptide(L)'
;MGKRQGWDNAWDVGAMSNYNTITSISESSLQEGVLYAGTDDGYIQVTTNGGTTWKRIPVTSLGLPNRSFVNDIKADLHDVNTVYASLDNHKEGDYSPYLFKSTDMGNTWTSISNNIPDRTLIWRLVQDHVNKDLLFTATERGIYVSLNGGTKWQKLPGSPTISFRDITIQKRENDLVGASFGRGFFVLDDYSVLREMSSERLSQEGALFSTRDALGYVPKSVIGNTGADYYFAENPDFGAVFTYHLSKSYPTTKEKRVKLEKELTKKGQSIPKINWDAIDAEGKDEGTKIWIVIKDMDGNIINKVKGPNKKGLSRVAWNLRQSNSRPINPDNIRTGGGGRGGWFNFGPMAMPGTYTATLNKEYNGTLTTLDGPINFNVIHLQRGVLEGMSFEEYRIHGENIISTQNMMAKASNLLNESIKSVKAMRLALSRSKIENNELSKALYDLDNELSNINTKINGNSAKSEIGERNNPTVNSYIGNAMRGLSTTYGPTGQNKQSLEIADSMLNKIYVEIQKAASKIPELKIELEKIGAPYIIGN
;
A
#
# COMPACT_ATOMS: atom_id res chain seq x y z
N MET A 1 11.76 -43.86 -24.42
CA MET A 1 10.35 -44.17 -24.62
C MET A 1 10.31 -45.68 -24.81
N GLY A 2 9.44 -46.40 -24.30
CA GLY A 2 9.66 -47.84 -24.23
C GLY A 2 8.45 -48.70 -24.49
N LYS A 3 7.32 -48.09 -24.82
CA LYS A 3 6.09 -48.85 -25.01
C LYS A 3 5.60 -48.79 -26.45
N ARG A 4 4.99 -49.87 -26.87
CA ARG A 4 4.41 -49.93 -28.21
C ARG A 4 3.01 -49.37 -28.16
N GLN A 5 2.84 -48.24 -28.80
CA GLN A 5 1.56 -47.60 -28.97
C GLN A 5 0.54 -48.56 -29.63
N GLY A 6 -0.67 -48.55 -29.17
CA GLY A 6 -1.70 -49.47 -29.67
C GLY A 6 -1.73 -50.88 -29.05
N TRP A 7 -0.61 -51.36 -28.47
CA TRP A 7 -0.55 -52.66 -27.80
C TRP A 7 -0.74 -52.55 -26.28
N ASP A 8 -0.13 -51.49 -25.70
CA ASP A 8 -0.21 -51.25 -24.27
C ASP A 8 -1.42 -50.39 -23.88
N ASN A 9 -1.92 -49.54 -24.80
CA ASN A 9 -3.05 -48.62 -24.57
C ASN A 9 -3.87 -48.42 -25.86
N ALA A 10 -4.48 -49.46 -26.39
CA ALA A 10 -5.25 -49.42 -27.64
C ALA A 10 -6.40 -48.37 -27.63
N TRP A 11 -6.97 -48.09 -26.48
CA TRP A 11 -8.08 -47.17 -26.29
C TRP A 11 -7.67 -45.68 -26.27
N ASP A 12 -6.40 -45.40 -25.94
CA ASP A 12 -5.90 -44.02 -25.89
C ASP A 12 -5.54 -43.46 -27.29
N VAL A 13 -5.18 -44.35 -28.21
CA VAL A 13 -4.58 -44.00 -29.51
C VAL A 13 -5.49 -43.15 -30.40
N GLY A 14 -6.78 -43.28 -30.26
CA GLY A 14 -7.73 -42.58 -31.11
C GLY A 14 -8.35 -41.30 -30.48
N ALA A 15 -8.17 -41.12 -29.19
CA ALA A 15 -8.88 -40.07 -28.44
C ALA A 15 -7.99 -38.90 -27.96
N MET A 16 -6.66 -39.11 -27.88
CA MET A 16 -5.71 -38.14 -27.31
C MET A 16 -4.44 -38.07 -28.18
N SER A 17 -3.48 -37.21 -27.80
CA SER A 17 -2.14 -37.19 -28.38
C SER A 17 -1.46 -38.56 -28.26
N ASN A 18 -0.51 -38.82 -29.14
CA ASN A 18 0.24 -40.05 -29.12
C ASN A 18 0.85 -40.33 -27.75
N TYR A 19 0.66 -41.56 -27.24
CA TYR A 19 1.31 -42.01 -26.02
C TYR A 19 2.84 -42.08 -26.24
N ASN A 20 3.65 -41.89 -25.18
CA ASN A 20 5.11 -41.69 -25.19
C ASN A 20 5.51 -40.25 -25.57
N THR A 21 4.72 -39.29 -25.15
CA THR A 21 4.94 -37.88 -25.39
C THR A 21 5.83 -37.28 -24.30
N ILE A 22 6.75 -36.39 -24.69
CA ILE A 22 7.46 -35.55 -23.74
C ILE A 22 6.46 -34.52 -23.18
N THR A 23 6.26 -34.53 -21.87
CA THR A 23 5.30 -33.69 -21.14
C THR A 23 5.97 -32.49 -20.46
N SER A 24 7.25 -32.66 -20.15
CA SER A 24 8.05 -31.55 -19.57
C SER A 24 9.50 -31.69 -19.99
N ILE A 25 10.16 -30.57 -20.22
CA ILE A 25 11.59 -30.46 -20.51
C ILE A 25 12.20 -29.31 -19.73
N SER A 26 13.40 -29.50 -19.21
CA SER A 26 14.13 -28.46 -18.47
C SER A 26 15.62 -28.56 -18.80
N GLU A 27 16.20 -27.44 -19.21
CA GLU A 27 17.65 -27.28 -19.33
C GLU A 27 18.20 -26.59 -18.08
N SER A 28 19.38 -26.99 -17.63
CA SER A 28 20.09 -26.32 -16.55
C SER A 28 20.49 -24.92 -17.00
N SER A 29 20.16 -23.91 -16.20
CA SER A 29 20.64 -22.54 -16.40
C SER A 29 22.11 -22.34 -15.98
N LEU A 30 22.70 -23.35 -15.31
CA LEU A 30 24.05 -23.28 -14.74
C LEU A 30 25.08 -23.99 -15.62
N GLN A 31 24.63 -24.97 -16.44
CA GLN A 31 25.52 -25.72 -17.33
C GLN A 31 24.79 -26.08 -18.62
N GLU A 32 25.29 -25.60 -19.75
CA GLU A 32 24.81 -25.92 -21.08
C GLU A 32 24.86 -27.43 -21.35
N GLY A 33 23.85 -27.95 -22.02
CA GLY A 33 23.77 -29.37 -22.40
C GLY A 33 23.35 -30.34 -21.30
N VAL A 34 23.07 -29.86 -20.10
CA VAL A 34 22.42 -30.65 -19.06
C VAL A 34 20.90 -30.46 -19.18
N LEU A 35 20.23 -31.49 -19.74
CA LEU A 35 18.78 -31.47 -19.98
C LEU A 35 18.07 -32.64 -19.29
N TYR A 36 16.86 -32.35 -18.90
CA TYR A 36 15.93 -33.35 -18.30
C TYR A 36 14.64 -33.34 -19.11
N ALA A 37 14.11 -34.55 -19.40
CA ALA A 37 12.82 -34.71 -20.07
C ALA A 37 11.95 -35.70 -19.29
N GLY A 38 10.68 -35.33 -19.05
CA GLY A 38 9.67 -36.16 -18.46
C GLY A 38 8.66 -36.63 -19.51
N THR A 39 8.09 -37.83 -19.35
CA THR A 39 7.14 -38.39 -20.31
C THR A 39 5.85 -38.86 -19.65
N ASP A 40 4.79 -39.01 -20.46
CA ASP A 40 3.47 -39.46 -20.03
C ASP A 40 3.43 -40.97 -19.77
N ASP A 41 4.41 -41.73 -20.25
CA ASP A 41 4.53 -43.16 -20.05
C ASP A 41 5.45 -43.57 -18.87
N GLY A 42 5.82 -42.60 -18.04
CA GLY A 42 6.51 -42.87 -16.78
C GLY A 42 8.02 -43.00 -16.89
N TYR A 43 8.66 -42.15 -17.67
CA TYR A 43 10.12 -42.04 -17.71
C TYR A 43 10.61 -40.61 -17.50
N ILE A 44 11.71 -40.51 -16.78
CA ILE A 44 12.57 -39.32 -16.75
C ILE A 44 13.82 -39.66 -17.56
N GLN A 45 14.24 -38.74 -18.41
CA GLN A 45 15.44 -38.92 -19.22
C GLN A 45 16.38 -37.73 -18.93
N VAL A 46 17.67 -38.03 -18.83
CA VAL A 46 18.73 -37.08 -18.49
C VAL A 46 19.84 -37.18 -19.51
N THR A 47 20.30 -36.04 -20.01
CA THR A 47 21.54 -35.91 -20.76
C THR A 47 22.44 -34.86 -20.10
N THR A 48 23.75 -35.04 -20.19
CA THR A 48 24.77 -34.12 -19.74
C THR A 48 25.70 -33.65 -20.87
N ASN A 49 25.36 -33.99 -22.12
CA ASN A 49 26.16 -33.72 -23.30
C ASN A 49 25.34 -33.25 -24.52
N GLY A 50 24.34 -32.43 -24.26
CA GLY A 50 23.51 -31.81 -25.30
C GLY A 50 22.64 -32.82 -26.09
N GLY A 51 22.27 -33.94 -25.49
CA GLY A 51 21.43 -34.93 -26.13
C GLY A 51 22.15 -35.99 -26.93
N THR A 52 23.49 -36.01 -26.94
CA THR A 52 24.27 -37.05 -27.61
C THR A 52 24.01 -38.44 -27.01
N THR A 53 23.88 -38.50 -25.69
CA THR A 53 23.48 -39.71 -24.97
C THR A 53 22.43 -39.36 -23.91
N TRP A 54 21.49 -40.29 -23.69
CA TRP A 54 20.44 -40.11 -22.71
C TRP A 54 20.39 -41.30 -21.74
N LYS A 55 20.35 -41.00 -20.45
CA LYS A 55 20.07 -41.95 -19.39
C LYS A 55 18.56 -41.99 -19.15
N ARG A 56 17.94 -43.14 -19.25
CA ARG A 56 16.51 -43.35 -19.01
C ARG A 56 16.27 -43.90 -17.59
N ILE A 57 15.41 -43.25 -16.85
CA ILE A 57 15.05 -43.53 -15.46
C ILE A 57 13.56 -43.84 -15.42
N PRO A 58 13.14 -45.10 -15.12
CA PRO A 58 11.73 -45.44 -14.98
C PRO A 58 11.22 -44.89 -13.65
N VAL A 59 9.99 -44.37 -13.61
CA VAL A 59 9.38 -43.82 -12.37
C VAL A 59 9.22 -44.89 -11.28
N THR A 60 9.25 -46.16 -11.63
CA THR A 60 9.26 -47.24 -10.64
C THR A 60 10.52 -47.24 -9.76
N SER A 61 11.63 -46.69 -10.22
CA SER A 61 12.83 -46.50 -9.39
C SER A 61 12.64 -45.42 -8.30
N LEU A 62 11.61 -44.58 -8.43
CA LEU A 62 11.18 -43.61 -7.42
C LEU A 62 10.16 -44.20 -6.44
N GLY A 63 9.83 -45.49 -6.59
CA GLY A 63 8.80 -46.18 -5.79
C GLY A 63 7.36 -45.92 -6.27
N LEU A 64 7.18 -45.38 -7.48
CA LEU A 64 5.88 -45.08 -8.05
C LEU A 64 5.34 -46.23 -8.89
N PRO A 65 4.01 -46.34 -9.07
CA PRO A 65 3.43 -47.29 -10.02
C PRO A 65 3.97 -47.07 -11.43
N ASN A 66 4.04 -48.14 -12.18
CA ASN A 66 4.40 -48.07 -13.58
C ASN A 66 3.43 -47.16 -14.34
N ARG A 67 3.93 -46.30 -15.23
CA ARG A 67 3.17 -45.31 -16.02
C ARG A 67 2.69 -44.08 -15.24
N SER A 68 3.16 -43.84 -14.03
CA SER A 68 2.91 -42.56 -13.40
C SER A 68 3.40 -41.42 -14.29
N PHE A 69 2.55 -40.47 -14.52
CA PHE A 69 2.76 -39.34 -15.45
C PHE A 69 3.74 -38.32 -14.87
N VAL A 70 4.73 -37.89 -15.65
CA VAL A 70 5.64 -36.81 -15.24
C VAL A 70 5.01 -35.48 -15.63
N ASN A 71 4.47 -34.76 -14.68
CA ASN A 71 3.82 -33.47 -14.91
C ASN A 71 4.82 -32.34 -15.18
N ASP A 72 5.87 -32.32 -14.37
CA ASP A 72 6.89 -31.26 -14.47
C ASP A 72 8.26 -31.80 -14.06
N ILE A 73 9.28 -31.27 -14.73
CA ILE A 73 10.67 -31.49 -14.35
C ILE A 73 11.38 -30.13 -14.39
N LYS A 74 12.14 -29.82 -13.33
CA LYS A 74 12.83 -28.54 -13.19
C LYS A 74 14.25 -28.74 -12.72
N ALA A 75 15.22 -28.33 -13.54
CA ALA A 75 16.59 -28.16 -13.10
C ALA A 75 16.66 -27.05 -12.03
N ASP A 76 17.42 -27.27 -10.98
CA ASP A 76 17.61 -26.30 -9.91
C ASP A 76 18.36 -25.06 -10.44
N LEU A 77 17.99 -23.89 -9.94
CA LEU A 77 18.57 -22.61 -10.36
C LEU A 77 19.91 -22.28 -9.68
N HIS A 78 20.29 -23.04 -8.64
CA HIS A 78 21.44 -22.75 -7.76
C HIS A 78 22.46 -23.89 -7.68
N ASP A 79 22.08 -25.12 -8.08
CA ASP A 79 22.93 -26.32 -8.06
C ASP A 79 22.68 -27.18 -9.31
N VAL A 80 23.72 -27.34 -10.13
CA VAL A 80 23.66 -28.11 -11.39
C VAL A 80 23.29 -29.58 -11.19
N ASN A 81 23.61 -30.15 -10.04
CA ASN A 81 23.34 -31.55 -9.73
C ASN A 81 21.90 -31.79 -9.27
N THR A 82 21.19 -30.72 -8.93
CA THR A 82 19.84 -30.81 -8.34
C THR A 82 18.76 -30.67 -9.42
N VAL A 83 17.74 -31.52 -9.31
CA VAL A 83 16.56 -31.51 -10.19
C VAL A 83 15.32 -31.92 -9.39
N TYR A 84 14.17 -31.33 -9.71
CA TYR A 84 12.87 -31.61 -9.12
C TYR A 84 11.96 -32.27 -10.15
N ALA A 85 11.09 -33.16 -9.70
CA ALA A 85 10.07 -33.77 -10.55
C ALA A 85 8.73 -33.84 -9.80
N SER A 86 7.65 -33.37 -10.43
CA SER A 86 6.28 -33.61 -9.99
C SER A 86 5.62 -34.64 -10.88
N LEU A 87 4.93 -35.57 -10.25
CA LEU A 87 4.30 -36.70 -10.93
C LEU A 87 2.87 -36.91 -10.42
N ASP A 88 2.08 -37.64 -11.17
CA ASP A 88 0.77 -38.11 -10.73
C ASP A 88 0.41 -39.48 -11.33
N ASN A 89 -0.58 -40.11 -10.74
CA ASN A 89 -1.14 -41.40 -11.23
C ASN A 89 -2.69 -41.39 -11.13
N HIS A 90 -3.31 -40.22 -11.27
CA HIS A 90 -4.75 -40.03 -11.07
C HIS A 90 -5.59 -40.81 -12.09
N LYS A 91 -5.07 -41.08 -13.28
CA LYS A 91 -5.73 -41.92 -14.30
C LYS A 91 -5.97 -43.36 -13.84
N GLU A 92 -5.15 -43.85 -12.89
CA GLU A 92 -5.28 -45.16 -12.26
C GLU A 92 -5.95 -45.06 -10.86
N GLY A 93 -6.59 -43.93 -10.55
CA GLY A 93 -7.30 -43.70 -9.28
C GLY A 93 -6.42 -43.33 -8.07
N ASP A 94 -5.14 -43.08 -8.28
CA ASP A 94 -4.20 -42.67 -7.25
C ASP A 94 -4.01 -41.15 -7.28
N TYR A 95 -4.48 -40.48 -6.24
CA TYR A 95 -4.46 -39.02 -6.11
C TYR A 95 -3.39 -38.51 -5.13
N SER A 96 -2.44 -39.35 -4.75
CA SER A 96 -1.37 -39.01 -3.81
C SER A 96 -0.48 -37.90 -4.35
N PRO A 97 0.07 -37.01 -3.48
CA PRO A 97 0.99 -35.97 -3.88
C PRO A 97 2.38 -36.57 -4.15
N TYR A 98 2.85 -36.46 -5.36
CA TYR A 98 4.15 -36.94 -5.77
C TYR A 98 5.06 -35.77 -6.18
N LEU A 99 6.07 -35.47 -5.33
CA LEU A 99 7.09 -34.48 -5.59
C LEU A 99 8.44 -35.02 -5.11
N PHE A 100 9.40 -35.08 -6.02
CA PHE A 100 10.72 -35.64 -5.77
C PHE A 100 11.82 -34.65 -6.04
N LYS A 101 12.93 -34.82 -5.32
CA LYS A 101 14.19 -34.10 -5.49
C LYS A 101 15.32 -35.10 -5.70
N SER A 102 16.16 -34.84 -6.65
CA SER A 102 17.46 -35.48 -6.84
C SER A 102 18.56 -34.47 -6.63
N THR A 103 19.68 -34.85 -6.05
CA THR A 103 20.89 -34.02 -5.86
C THR A 103 22.12 -34.58 -6.58
N ASP A 104 21.90 -35.51 -7.51
CA ASP A 104 22.93 -36.24 -8.25
C ASP A 104 22.57 -36.45 -9.73
N MET A 105 21.99 -35.41 -10.35
CA MET A 105 21.55 -35.44 -11.76
C MET A 105 20.57 -36.60 -12.07
N GLY A 106 19.66 -36.89 -11.14
CA GLY A 106 18.62 -37.92 -11.33
C GLY A 106 19.08 -39.35 -11.11
N ASN A 107 20.25 -39.59 -10.49
CA ASN A 107 20.67 -40.96 -10.14
C ASN A 107 19.87 -41.53 -8.99
N THR A 108 19.64 -40.70 -7.94
CA THR A 108 18.79 -41.08 -6.81
C THR A 108 17.73 -39.98 -6.56
N TRP A 109 16.59 -40.40 -6.01
CA TRP A 109 15.45 -39.52 -5.79
C TRP A 109 14.91 -39.67 -4.38
N THR A 110 14.57 -38.54 -3.77
CA THR A 110 13.95 -38.46 -2.44
C THR A 110 12.61 -37.74 -2.54
N SER A 111 11.57 -38.31 -1.95
CA SER A 111 10.27 -37.61 -1.85
C SER A 111 10.37 -36.40 -0.93
N ILE A 112 9.81 -35.25 -1.38
CA ILE A 112 9.76 -34.01 -0.64
C ILE A 112 8.31 -33.50 -0.47
N SER A 113 7.31 -34.35 -0.65
CA SER A 113 5.88 -34.02 -0.48
C SER A 113 5.35 -34.24 0.94
N ASN A 114 6.19 -34.57 1.92
CA ASN A 114 5.91 -35.17 3.24
C ASN A 114 4.67 -34.69 4.00
N ASN A 115 4.33 -33.40 3.94
CA ASN A 115 3.19 -32.84 4.69
C ASN A 115 2.17 -32.14 3.78
N ILE A 116 2.25 -32.34 2.47
CA ILE A 116 1.17 -31.96 1.56
C ILE A 116 0.02 -32.92 1.83
N PRO A 117 -1.22 -32.44 2.04
CA PRO A 117 -2.36 -33.29 2.36
C PRO A 117 -2.59 -34.34 1.29
N ASP A 118 -3.00 -35.53 1.72
CA ASP A 118 -3.41 -36.61 0.82
C ASP A 118 -4.47 -36.12 -0.18
N ARG A 119 -4.54 -36.80 -1.34
CA ARG A 119 -5.44 -36.44 -2.47
C ARG A 119 -5.22 -35.02 -2.98
N THR A 120 -3.97 -34.54 -2.98
CA THR A 120 -3.56 -33.22 -3.50
C THR A 120 -2.54 -33.42 -4.62
N LEU A 121 -3.00 -33.56 -5.86
CA LEU A 121 -2.13 -33.67 -7.01
C LEU A 121 -1.24 -32.45 -7.16
N ILE A 122 0.02 -32.69 -7.53
CA ILE A 122 1.04 -31.67 -7.75
C ILE A 122 1.29 -31.53 -9.25
N TRP A 123 1.11 -30.33 -9.78
CA TRP A 123 1.21 -30.06 -11.22
C TRP A 123 2.56 -29.46 -11.61
N ARG A 124 3.02 -28.45 -10.90
CA ARG A 124 4.21 -27.67 -11.24
C ARG A 124 4.97 -27.28 -9.99
N LEU A 125 6.28 -27.09 -10.14
CA LEU A 125 7.16 -26.52 -9.11
C LEU A 125 7.93 -25.35 -9.72
N VAL A 126 8.11 -24.28 -8.94
CA VAL A 126 9.05 -23.20 -9.24
C VAL A 126 9.91 -22.91 -8.03
N GLN A 127 11.17 -22.58 -8.29
CA GLN A 127 12.15 -22.21 -7.29
C GLN A 127 12.41 -20.70 -7.35
N ASP A 128 12.60 -20.09 -6.20
CA ASP A 128 13.01 -18.70 -6.13
C ASP A 128 14.42 -18.53 -6.73
N HIS A 129 14.58 -17.45 -7.48
CA HIS A 129 15.82 -17.15 -8.18
C HIS A 129 16.93 -16.54 -7.29
N VAL A 130 16.61 -16.24 -6.01
CA VAL A 130 17.55 -15.66 -5.02
C VAL A 130 17.81 -16.63 -3.88
N ASN A 131 16.77 -17.26 -3.32
CA ASN A 131 16.87 -18.18 -2.21
C ASN A 131 16.59 -19.61 -2.68
N LYS A 132 17.63 -20.45 -2.70
CA LYS A 132 17.55 -21.85 -3.14
C LYS A 132 16.52 -22.70 -2.38
N ASP A 133 16.24 -22.35 -1.13
CA ASP A 133 15.36 -23.13 -0.24
C ASP A 133 13.88 -22.65 -0.30
N LEU A 134 13.61 -21.55 -1.02
CA LEU A 134 12.25 -21.06 -1.23
C LEU A 134 11.67 -21.68 -2.51
N LEU A 135 10.68 -22.56 -2.31
CA LEU A 135 10.01 -23.28 -3.38
C LEU A 135 8.51 -23.02 -3.33
N PHE A 136 7.87 -23.02 -4.51
CA PHE A 136 6.42 -22.95 -4.64
C PHE A 136 5.94 -24.12 -5.50
N THR A 137 4.78 -24.69 -5.15
CA THR A 137 4.16 -25.73 -5.96
C THR A 137 2.69 -25.46 -6.22
N ALA A 138 2.31 -25.61 -7.49
CA ALA A 138 0.94 -25.56 -7.96
C ALA A 138 0.29 -26.92 -7.78
N THR A 139 -0.87 -26.95 -7.14
CA THR A 139 -1.57 -28.19 -6.80
C THR A 139 -3.04 -28.13 -7.20
N GLU A 140 -3.73 -29.28 -7.11
CA GLU A 140 -5.18 -29.37 -7.28
C GLU A 140 -5.97 -28.55 -6.25
N ARG A 141 -5.35 -28.17 -5.11
CA ARG A 141 -6.03 -27.49 -3.99
C ARG A 141 -5.39 -26.19 -3.56
N GLY A 142 -4.81 -25.45 -4.50
CA GLY A 142 -4.15 -24.18 -4.25
C GLY A 142 -2.65 -24.23 -4.48
N ILE A 143 -1.97 -23.20 -4.03
CA ILE A 143 -0.52 -23.07 -4.10
C ILE A 143 0.06 -23.35 -2.72
N TYR A 144 1.16 -24.10 -2.66
CA TYR A 144 1.93 -24.36 -1.45
C TYR A 144 3.31 -23.75 -1.57
N VAL A 145 3.86 -23.33 -0.44
CA VAL A 145 5.20 -22.75 -0.31
C VAL A 145 6.03 -23.56 0.69
N SER A 146 7.29 -23.74 0.38
CA SER A 146 8.31 -24.26 1.31
C SER A 146 9.40 -23.23 1.48
N LEU A 147 9.78 -22.94 2.73
CA LEU A 147 10.87 -22.03 3.10
C LEU A 147 12.17 -22.79 3.44
N ASN A 148 12.20 -24.11 3.27
CA ASN A 148 13.27 -25.00 3.69
C ASN A 148 13.55 -26.13 2.69
N GLY A 149 13.58 -25.82 1.42
CA GLY A 149 14.00 -26.74 0.35
C GLY A 149 13.09 -27.96 0.15
N GLY A 150 11.80 -27.84 0.48
CA GLY A 150 10.82 -28.92 0.34
C GLY A 150 10.67 -29.81 1.58
N THR A 151 11.37 -29.54 2.68
CA THR A 151 11.25 -30.31 3.93
C THR A 151 9.87 -30.14 4.55
N LYS A 152 9.30 -28.94 4.49
CA LYS A 152 7.95 -28.62 5.00
C LYS A 152 7.23 -27.69 4.06
N TRP A 153 5.98 -28.00 3.76
CA TRP A 153 5.09 -27.22 2.92
C TRP A 153 3.97 -26.58 3.74
N GLN A 154 3.57 -25.38 3.32
CA GLN A 154 2.41 -24.67 3.87
C GLN A 154 1.56 -24.18 2.70
N LYS A 155 0.24 -24.31 2.83
CA LYS A 155 -0.65 -23.67 1.85
C LYS A 155 -0.44 -22.17 1.92
N LEU A 156 -0.22 -21.54 0.78
CA LEU A 156 -0.03 -20.10 0.69
C LEU A 156 -1.33 -19.39 1.12
N PRO A 157 -1.31 -18.58 2.19
CA PRO A 157 -2.48 -17.85 2.64
C PRO A 157 -3.04 -16.96 1.53
N GLY A 158 -4.36 -16.93 1.38
CA GLY A 158 -5.02 -16.19 0.29
C GLY A 158 -5.12 -16.95 -1.03
N SER A 159 -4.35 -18.03 -1.23
CA SER A 159 -4.53 -18.90 -2.39
C SER A 159 -5.88 -19.62 -2.30
N PRO A 160 -6.78 -19.45 -3.29
CA PRO A 160 -8.06 -20.16 -3.29
C PRO A 160 -7.87 -21.67 -3.40
N THR A 161 -8.86 -22.43 -2.90
CA THR A 161 -8.86 -23.90 -2.99
C THR A 161 -9.42 -24.33 -4.34
N ILE A 162 -8.64 -24.12 -5.39
CA ILE A 162 -8.92 -24.51 -6.78
C ILE A 162 -7.67 -25.14 -7.38
N SER A 163 -7.83 -25.83 -8.51
CA SER A 163 -6.69 -26.38 -9.24
C SER A 163 -5.86 -25.29 -9.89
N PHE A 164 -4.58 -25.23 -9.58
CA PHE A 164 -3.58 -24.45 -10.29
C PHE A 164 -2.76 -25.38 -11.17
N ARG A 165 -2.85 -25.19 -12.49
CA ARG A 165 -2.19 -26.04 -13.48
C ARG A 165 -0.80 -25.57 -13.85
N ASP A 166 -0.53 -24.29 -13.66
CA ASP A 166 0.78 -23.73 -13.91
C ASP A 166 1.11 -22.64 -12.90
N ILE A 167 2.41 -22.43 -12.69
CA ILE A 167 2.95 -21.43 -11.78
C ILE A 167 4.30 -20.93 -12.31
N THR A 168 4.52 -19.63 -12.24
CA THR A 168 5.78 -19.02 -12.67
C THR A 168 6.13 -17.80 -11.81
N ILE A 169 7.39 -17.41 -11.83
CA ILE A 169 7.92 -16.24 -11.13
C ILE A 169 8.29 -15.16 -12.15
N GLN A 170 7.67 -13.99 -12.02
CA GLN A 170 8.15 -12.78 -12.69
C GLN A 170 9.30 -12.21 -11.86
N LYS A 171 10.54 -12.45 -12.32
CA LYS A 171 11.77 -12.24 -11.53
C LYS A 171 12.06 -10.77 -11.21
N ARG A 172 11.71 -9.83 -12.11
CA ARG A 172 12.01 -8.40 -11.94
C ARG A 172 11.27 -7.78 -10.75
N GLU A 173 9.98 -8.15 -10.60
CA GLU A 173 9.12 -7.59 -9.55
C GLU A 173 8.94 -8.55 -8.37
N ASN A 174 9.49 -9.79 -8.47
CA ASN A 174 9.28 -10.88 -7.52
C ASN A 174 7.81 -11.26 -7.35
N ASP A 175 7.06 -11.29 -8.45
CA ASP A 175 5.65 -11.67 -8.44
C ASP A 175 5.51 -13.17 -8.73
N LEU A 176 4.64 -13.83 -7.97
CA LEU A 176 4.27 -15.21 -8.21
C LEU A 176 2.95 -15.25 -8.97
N VAL A 177 2.97 -15.81 -10.17
CA VAL A 177 1.81 -15.90 -11.05
C VAL A 177 1.33 -17.34 -11.12
N GLY A 178 0.09 -17.60 -10.72
CA GLY A 178 -0.55 -18.90 -10.78
C GLY A 178 -1.67 -18.93 -11.82
N ALA A 179 -1.64 -19.90 -12.74
CA ALA A 179 -2.68 -20.14 -13.72
C ALA A 179 -3.62 -21.24 -13.21
N SER A 180 -4.88 -20.90 -12.97
CA SER A 180 -5.88 -21.84 -12.50
C SER A 180 -6.58 -22.57 -13.65
N PHE A 181 -7.12 -23.73 -13.37
CA PHE A 181 -7.96 -24.43 -14.34
C PHE A 181 -9.36 -23.79 -14.37
N GLY A 182 -9.60 -23.01 -15.44
CA GLY A 182 -10.91 -22.42 -15.73
C GLY A 182 -11.30 -21.19 -14.90
N ARG A 183 -10.37 -20.63 -14.09
CA ARG A 183 -10.68 -19.44 -13.26
C ARG A 183 -9.67 -18.30 -13.39
N GLY A 184 -8.94 -18.24 -14.51
CA GLY A 184 -8.00 -17.17 -14.84
C GLY A 184 -6.70 -17.24 -14.05
N PHE A 185 -6.05 -16.11 -13.93
CA PHE A 185 -4.75 -15.95 -13.31
C PHE A 185 -4.86 -15.29 -11.93
N PHE A 186 -3.95 -15.68 -11.04
CA PHE A 186 -3.80 -15.11 -9.71
C PHE A 186 -2.36 -14.64 -9.56
N VAL A 187 -2.17 -13.44 -9.05
CA VAL A 187 -0.85 -12.84 -8.85
C VAL A 187 -0.67 -12.54 -7.37
N LEU A 188 0.45 -12.99 -6.80
CA LEU A 188 0.95 -12.52 -5.52
C LEU A 188 2.07 -11.54 -5.80
N ASP A 189 1.77 -10.26 -5.64
CA ASP A 189 2.74 -9.18 -5.80
C ASP A 189 3.83 -9.27 -4.73
N ASP A 190 5.06 -9.16 -5.13
CA ASP A 190 6.25 -9.10 -4.30
C ASP A 190 6.26 -10.12 -3.14
N TYR A 191 6.58 -11.37 -3.49
CA TYR A 191 6.73 -12.43 -2.50
C TYR A 191 8.11 -12.42 -1.79
N SER A 192 9.00 -11.47 -2.11
CA SER A 192 10.40 -11.43 -1.62
C SER A 192 10.52 -11.50 -0.10
N VAL A 193 9.52 -11.00 0.61
CA VAL A 193 9.40 -11.09 2.07
C VAL A 193 9.55 -12.54 2.58
N LEU A 194 9.12 -13.54 1.81
CA LEU A 194 9.22 -14.96 2.19
C LEU A 194 10.68 -15.44 2.30
N ARG A 195 11.62 -14.75 1.64
CA ARG A 195 13.06 -15.05 1.72
C ARG A 195 13.65 -14.79 3.11
N GLU A 196 13.07 -13.83 3.84
CA GLU A 196 13.53 -13.39 5.16
C GLU A 196 12.73 -14.02 6.31
N MET A 197 11.67 -14.76 6.00
CA MET A 197 10.85 -15.39 7.02
C MET A 197 11.58 -16.56 7.67
N SER A 198 11.83 -16.42 8.97
CA SER A 198 12.33 -17.49 9.82
C SER A 198 11.49 -17.58 11.10
N SER A 199 11.56 -18.73 11.78
CA SER A 199 10.88 -18.90 13.07
C SER A 199 11.36 -17.87 14.11
N GLU A 200 12.63 -17.49 14.03
CA GLU A 200 13.26 -16.49 14.90
C GLU A 200 12.65 -15.10 14.64
N ARG A 201 12.63 -14.65 13.37
CA ARG A 201 12.03 -13.35 13.00
C ARG A 201 10.56 -13.27 13.38
N LEU A 202 9.79 -14.33 13.15
CA LEU A 202 8.36 -14.37 13.45
C LEU A 202 8.04 -14.47 14.96
N SER A 203 9.01 -14.82 15.80
CA SER A 203 8.87 -14.82 17.26
C SER A 203 9.10 -13.46 17.90
N GLN A 204 9.73 -12.52 17.22
CA GLN A 204 9.95 -11.15 17.68
C GLN A 204 8.62 -10.42 17.90
N GLU A 205 8.56 -9.45 18.80
CA GLU A 205 7.35 -8.64 19.04
C GLU A 205 6.84 -7.98 17.75
N GLY A 206 7.75 -7.46 16.94
CA GLY A 206 7.52 -6.96 15.60
C GLY A 206 8.72 -7.21 14.71
N ALA A 207 8.53 -7.55 13.46
CA ALA A 207 9.56 -7.71 12.44
C ALA A 207 9.18 -6.93 11.20
N LEU A 208 10.06 -6.07 10.71
CA LEU A 208 9.93 -5.30 9.47
C LEU A 208 10.80 -5.94 8.40
N PHE A 209 10.22 -6.28 7.26
CA PHE A 209 10.93 -6.94 6.16
C PHE A 209 11.42 -5.91 5.15
N SER A 210 12.46 -6.28 4.40
CA SER A 210 12.97 -5.49 3.30
C SER A 210 11.86 -5.18 2.30
N THR A 211 11.93 -4.01 1.68
CA THR A 211 11.00 -3.61 0.62
C THR A 211 11.78 -3.31 -0.65
N ARG A 212 11.14 -3.50 -1.79
CA ARG A 212 11.70 -3.15 -3.09
C ARG A 212 11.78 -1.64 -3.25
N ASP A 213 12.53 -1.19 -4.23
CA ASP A 213 12.60 0.21 -4.62
C ASP A 213 11.20 0.72 -5.00
N ALA A 214 10.86 1.89 -4.48
CA ALA A 214 9.57 2.50 -4.70
C ALA A 214 9.58 3.32 -5.98
N LEU A 215 8.64 3.01 -6.88
CA LEU A 215 8.55 3.67 -8.17
C LEU A 215 7.69 4.93 -8.08
N GLY A 216 8.30 6.09 -8.28
CA GLY A 216 7.62 7.38 -8.32
C GLY A 216 7.13 7.69 -9.74
N TYR A 217 5.83 7.83 -9.89
CA TYR A 217 5.19 8.27 -11.13
C TYR A 217 3.88 9.00 -10.81
N VAL A 218 3.29 9.67 -11.78
CA VAL A 218 1.97 10.30 -11.61
C VAL A 218 0.88 9.31 -12.01
N PRO A 219 0.13 8.74 -11.04
CA PRO A 219 -0.95 7.83 -11.35
C PRO A 219 -2.03 8.53 -12.16
N LYS A 220 -2.49 7.91 -13.22
CA LYS A 220 -3.67 8.37 -13.99
C LYS A 220 -4.90 7.63 -13.49
N SER A 221 -6.02 8.35 -13.34
CA SER A 221 -7.30 7.71 -13.15
C SER A 221 -7.72 7.01 -14.46
N VAL A 222 -8.45 5.91 -14.34
CA VAL A 222 -9.07 5.25 -15.50
C VAL A 222 -10.00 6.26 -16.18
N ILE A 223 -9.75 6.50 -17.46
CA ILE A 223 -10.59 7.38 -18.28
C ILE A 223 -11.57 6.50 -19.04
N GLY A 224 -12.85 6.67 -18.78
CA GLY A 224 -13.92 6.00 -19.51
C GLY A 224 -14.62 4.90 -18.72
N ASN A 225 -15.74 4.47 -19.24
CA ASN A 225 -16.53 3.35 -18.75
C ASN A 225 -16.26 2.16 -19.66
N THR A 226 -15.73 1.08 -19.09
CA THR A 226 -15.42 -0.16 -19.83
C THR A 226 -16.64 -1.07 -20.00
N GLY A 227 -17.82 -0.66 -19.50
CA GLY A 227 -19.05 -1.46 -19.50
C GLY A 227 -19.23 -2.28 -18.21
N ALA A 228 -20.44 -2.83 -18.04
CA ALA A 228 -20.82 -3.55 -16.82
C ALA A 228 -20.16 -4.93 -16.71
N ASP A 229 -19.80 -5.53 -17.82
CA ASP A 229 -19.29 -6.91 -17.89
C ASP A 229 -17.76 -6.98 -17.97
N TYR A 230 -17.07 -5.86 -17.79
CA TYR A 230 -15.63 -5.82 -17.83
C TYR A 230 -15.04 -6.04 -16.43
N TYR A 231 -14.25 -7.10 -16.28
CA TYR A 231 -13.48 -7.37 -15.07
C TYR A 231 -12.05 -6.86 -15.20
N PHE A 232 -11.57 -6.19 -14.17
CA PHE A 232 -10.15 -5.90 -13.99
C PHE A 232 -9.77 -6.05 -12.51
N ALA A 233 -8.56 -6.52 -12.26
CA ALA A 233 -7.99 -6.52 -10.93
C ALA A 233 -7.43 -5.13 -10.59
N GLU A 234 -7.49 -4.76 -9.32
CA GLU A 234 -6.83 -3.55 -8.84
C GLU A 234 -5.30 -3.67 -9.00
N ASN A 235 -4.65 -2.56 -9.33
CA ASN A 235 -3.20 -2.50 -9.33
C ASN A 235 -2.66 -2.60 -7.89
N PRO A 236 -1.40 -3.04 -7.70
CA PRO A 236 -0.71 -2.89 -6.43
C PRO A 236 -0.75 -1.44 -5.92
N ASP A 237 -0.71 -1.28 -4.59
CA ASP A 237 -0.68 0.04 -3.97
C ASP A 237 0.49 0.87 -4.49
N PHE A 238 0.20 2.13 -4.85
CA PHE A 238 1.22 3.07 -5.31
C PHE A 238 2.18 3.45 -4.18
N GLY A 239 3.48 3.41 -4.48
CA GLY A 239 4.54 3.89 -3.62
C GLY A 239 5.39 2.79 -2.97
N ALA A 240 5.91 3.04 -1.76
CA ALA A 240 6.68 2.06 -1.01
C ALA A 240 5.75 1.18 -0.18
N VAL A 241 5.75 -0.12 -0.46
CA VAL A 241 4.90 -1.09 0.25
C VAL A 241 5.73 -1.80 1.31
N PHE A 242 5.42 -1.55 2.57
CA PHE A 242 6.10 -2.16 3.71
C PHE A 242 5.31 -3.37 4.21
N THR A 243 6.00 -4.49 4.37
CA THR A 243 5.46 -5.68 5.00
C THR A 243 6.08 -5.83 6.38
N TYR A 244 5.24 -6.05 7.39
CA TYR A 244 5.70 -6.34 8.74
C TYR A 244 4.88 -7.46 9.38
N HIS A 245 5.45 -8.10 10.38
CA HIS A 245 4.82 -9.11 11.21
C HIS A 245 4.71 -8.63 12.66
N LEU A 246 3.59 -8.94 13.30
CA LEU A 246 3.42 -8.78 14.75
C LEU A 246 3.13 -10.15 15.37
N SER A 247 3.90 -10.53 16.41
CA SER A 247 3.70 -11.82 17.11
C SER A 247 2.43 -11.86 17.95
N LYS A 248 1.87 -10.69 18.29
CA LYS A 248 0.62 -10.55 19.06
C LYS A 248 -0.23 -9.38 18.54
N SER A 249 -1.53 -9.43 18.83
CA SER A 249 -2.44 -8.30 18.60
C SER A 249 -2.44 -7.35 19.79
N TYR A 250 -2.74 -6.08 19.56
CA TYR A 250 -2.83 -5.03 20.57
C TYR A 250 -4.27 -4.47 20.68
N PRO A 251 -5.24 -5.27 21.14
CA PRO A 251 -6.62 -4.79 21.31
C PRO A 251 -6.71 -3.78 22.46
N THR A 252 -7.57 -2.78 22.32
CA THR A 252 -7.91 -1.85 23.39
C THR A 252 -8.58 -2.58 24.57
N THR A 253 -8.62 -1.94 25.72
CA THR A 253 -9.32 -2.45 26.91
C THR A 253 -10.79 -2.72 26.60
N LYS A 254 -11.43 -1.81 25.86
CA LYS A 254 -12.82 -1.99 25.38
C LYS A 254 -12.99 -3.21 24.48
N GLU A 255 -12.08 -3.40 23.50
CA GLU A 255 -12.14 -4.55 22.59
C GLU A 255 -11.96 -5.89 23.33
N LYS A 256 -11.08 -5.93 24.34
CA LYS A 256 -10.87 -7.10 25.21
C LYS A 256 -12.16 -7.44 25.98
N ARG A 257 -12.80 -6.44 26.60
CA ARG A 257 -14.05 -6.61 27.34
C ARG A 257 -15.16 -7.10 26.42
N VAL A 258 -15.39 -6.42 25.28
CA VAL A 258 -16.45 -6.81 24.33
C VAL A 258 -16.23 -8.23 23.79
N LYS A 259 -14.99 -8.62 23.57
CA LYS A 259 -14.67 -9.99 23.13
C LYS A 259 -15.03 -11.00 24.22
N LEU A 260 -14.63 -10.73 25.47
CA LEU A 260 -14.93 -11.59 26.62
C LEU A 260 -16.45 -11.73 26.81
N GLU A 261 -17.20 -10.63 26.78
CA GLU A 261 -18.67 -10.63 26.91
C GLU A 261 -19.33 -11.49 25.83
N LYS A 262 -18.89 -11.36 24.56
CA LYS A 262 -19.38 -12.19 23.47
C LYS A 262 -19.08 -13.69 23.67
N GLU A 263 -17.91 -14.03 24.18
CA GLU A 263 -17.52 -15.41 24.45
C GLU A 263 -18.34 -16.02 25.59
N LEU A 264 -18.57 -15.26 26.68
CA LEU A 264 -19.43 -15.68 27.81
C LEU A 264 -20.86 -15.88 27.36
N THR A 265 -21.42 -14.93 26.59
CA THR A 265 -22.79 -15.04 26.03
C THR A 265 -22.96 -16.29 25.17
N LYS A 266 -21.97 -16.58 24.30
CA LYS A 266 -21.99 -17.81 23.48
C LYS A 266 -21.97 -19.11 24.31
N LYS A 267 -21.34 -19.06 25.49
CA LYS A 267 -21.29 -20.20 26.44
C LYS A 267 -22.49 -20.25 27.40
N GLY A 268 -23.46 -19.32 27.28
CA GLY A 268 -24.59 -19.22 28.21
C GLY A 268 -24.18 -18.80 29.62
N GLN A 269 -23.01 -18.17 29.78
CA GLN A 269 -22.49 -17.71 31.06
C GLN A 269 -22.87 -16.25 31.31
N SER A 270 -23.02 -15.88 32.59
CA SER A 270 -23.33 -14.51 32.99
C SER A 270 -22.18 -13.57 32.69
N ILE A 271 -22.49 -12.38 32.18
CA ILE A 271 -21.51 -11.30 32.00
C ILE A 271 -21.15 -10.76 33.38
N PRO A 272 -19.83 -10.51 33.67
CA PRO A 272 -19.38 -9.92 34.93
C PRO A 272 -20.06 -8.57 35.18
N LYS A 273 -20.29 -8.26 36.47
CA LYS A 273 -20.84 -6.96 36.88
C LYS A 273 -19.89 -5.84 36.38
N ILE A 274 -20.49 -4.81 35.85
CA ILE A 274 -19.77 -3.64 35.32
C ILE A 274 -18.97 -2.98 36.46
N ASN A 275 -17.70 -2.75 36.23
CA ASN A 275 -16.85 -1.90 37.05
C ASN A 275 -16.76 -0.52 36.37
N TRP A 276 -17.36 0.48 36.99
CA TRP A 276 -17.46 1.84 36.44
C TRP A 276 -16.10 2.50 36.29
N ASP A 277 -15.19 2.31 37.23
CA ASP A 277 -13.81 2.86 37.13
C ASP A 277 -13.06 2.25 35.92
N ALA A 278 -13.30 0.97 35.64
CA ALA A 278 -12.72 0.32 34.46
C ALA A 278 -13.31 0.87 33.14
N ILE A 279 -14.61 1.19 33.13
CA ILE A 279 -15.26 1.82 31.98
C ILE A 279 -14.74 3.24 31.75
N ASP A 280 -14.55 4.01 32.82
CA ASP A 280 -13.96 5.35 32.74
C ASP A 280 -12.50 5.30 32.22
N ALA A 281 -11.74 4.28 32.63
CA ALA A 281 -10.40 4.03 32.11
C ALA A 281 -10.42 3.63 30.62
N GLU A 282 -11.42 2.85 30.16
CA GLU A 282 -11.59 2.53 28.73
C GLU A 282 -11.79 3.79 27.88
N GLY A 283 -12.50 4.80 28.39
CA GLY A 283 -12.70 6.07 27.67
C GLY A 283 -11.41 6.86 27.44
N LYS A 284 -10.36 6.58 28.21
CA LYS A 284 -9.03 7.19 28.12
C LYS A 284 -8.02 6.34 27.36
N ASP A 285 -8.35 5.07 27.06
CA ASP A 285 -7.46 4.14 26.35
C ASP A 285 -7.46 4.44 24.84
N GLU A 286 -6.47 5.16 24.36
CA GLU A 286 -6.28 5.43 22.92
C GLU A 286 -5.86 4.19 22.13
N GLY A 287 -5.54 3.09 22.79
CA GLY A 287 -5.03 1.86 22.20
C GLY A 287 -3.59 1.99 21.68
N THR A 288 -3.07 0.86 21.26
CA THR A 288 -1.73 0.80 20.65
C THR A 288 -1.81 1.12 19.16
N LYS A 289 -0.99 2.06 18.72
CA LYS A 289 -0.84 2.44 17.30
C LYS A 289 0.47 1.87 16.78
N ILE A 290 0.44 1.31 15.58
CA ILE A 290 1.63 0.84 14.85
C ILE A 290 1.93 1.82 13.74
N TRP A 291 3.20 2.21 13.65
CA TRP A 291 3.69 3.19 12.69
C TRP A 291 4.88 2.67 11.92
N ILE A 292 4.87 2.85 10.61
CA ILE A 292 6.10 2.87 9.82
C ILE A 292 6.56 4.33 9.75
N VAL A 293 7.72 4.61 10.34
CA VAL A 293 8.33 5.94 10.35
C VAL A 293 9.38 5.98 9.25
N ILE A 294 9.16 6.86 8.28
CA ILE A 294 10.02 7.04 7.11
C ILE A 294 10.89 8.27 7.33
N LYS A 295 12.19 8.12 7.11
CA LYS A 295 13.17 9.20 7.24
C LYS A 295 14.04 9.29 5.99
N ASP A 296 14.55 10.50 5.73
CA ASP A 296 15.64 10.70 4.78
C ASP A 296 17.00 10.29 5.38
N MET A 297 18.06 10.43 4.59
CA MET A 297 19.43 10.08 5.04
C MET A 297 20.00 11.06 6.06
N ASP A 298 19.41 12.25 6.19
CA ASP A 298 19.77 13.24 7.22
C ASP A 298 19.06 12.98 8.55
N GLY A 299 18.16 11.96 8.59
CA GLY A 299 17.42 11.55 9.77
C GLY A 299 16.12 12.34 10.00
N ASN A 300 15.72 13.23 9.08
CA ASN A 300 14.47 13.95 9.16
C ASN A 300 13.29 13.01 8.87
N ILE A 301 12.22 13.15 9.65
CA ILE A 301 10.99 12.39 9.42
C ILE A 301 10.26 12.96 8.21
N ILE A 302 10.12 12.16 7.17
CA ILE A 302 9.41 12.51 5.95
C ILE A 302 7.91 12.22 6.10
N ASN A 303 7.58 11.03 6.64
CA ASN A 303 6.19 10.66 6.91
C ASN A 303 6.09 9.56 7.97
N LYS A 304 4.89 9.37 8.51
CA LYS A 304 4.51 8.26 9.38
C LYS A 304 3.27 7.59 8.82
N VAL A 305 3.36 6.32 8.48
CA VAL A 305 2.25 5.53 7.95
C VAL A 305 1.69 4.65 9.04
N LYS A 306 0.39 4.77 9.33
CA LYS A 306 -0.29 3.95 10.33
C LYS A 306 -0.60 2.57 9.75
N GLY A 307 -0.22 1.53 10.49
CA GLY A 307 -0.50 0.15 10.13
C GLY A 307 -1.47 -0.55 11.09
N PRO A 308 -2.02 -1.72 10.68
CA PRO A 308 -2.78 -2.60 11.54
C PRO A 308 -2.00 -3.04 12.78
N ASN A 309 -2.69 -3.17 13.92
CA ASN A 309 -2.11 -3.61 15.20
C ASN A 309 -2.49 -5.06 15.56
N LYS A 310 -2.81 -5.87 14.55
CA LYS A 310 -3.22 -7.27 14.70
C LYS A 310 -2.05 -8.22 14.49
N LYS A 311 -2.08 -9.37 15.18
CA LYS A 311 -1.13 -10.47 14.99
C LYS A 311 -1.10 -10.94 13.55
N GLY A 312 0.08 -11.27 13.05
CA GLY A 312 0.34 -11.80 11.73
C GLY A 312 0.97 -10.77 10.79
N LEU A 313 1.00 -11.08 9.53
CA LEU A 313 1.55 -10.22 8.48
C LEU A 313 0.58 -9.11 8.12
N SER A 314 1.12 -7.93 7.92
CA SER A 314 0.39 -6.76 7.44
C SER A 314 1.21 -6.03 6.38
N ARG A 315 0.53 -5.49 5.36
CA ARG A 315 1.12 -4.60 4.36
C ARG A 315 0.53 -3.21 4.51
N VAL A 316 1.37 -2.19 4.37
CA VAL A 316 0.98 -0.78 4.33
C VAL A 316 1.78 -0.05 3.27
N ALA A 317 1.15 0.84 2.54
CA ALA A 317 1.80 1.61 1.49
C ALA A 317 2.02 3.06 1.92
N TRP A 318 3.21 3.57 1.64
CA TRP A 318 3.49 4.99 1.67
C TRP A 318 3.39 5.55 0.26
N ASN A 319 2.53 6.50 0.05
CA ASN A 319 2.25 7.11 -1.25
C ASN A 319 3.32 8.09 -1.74
N LEU A 320 4.53 7.99 -1.26
CA LEU A 320 5.69 8.84 -1.58
C LEU A 320 5.44 10.33 -1.34
N ARG A 321 4.54 10.68 -0.42
CA ARG A 321 4.27 12.06 -0.05
C ARG A 321 4.86 12.38 1.31
N GLN A 322 5.38 13.58 1.44
CA GLN A 322 5.76 14.13 2.73
C GLN A 322 4.54 14.33 3.63
N SER A 323 4.76 14.44 4.92
CA SER A 323 3.71 14.80 5.87
C SER A 323 3.05 16.12 5.47
N ASN A 324 1.74 16.19 5.69
CA ASN A 324 1.01 17.42 5.43
C ASN A 324 1.39 18.49 6.48
N SER A 325 2.00 19.57 6.02
CA SER A 325 2.44 20.70 6.85
C SER A 325 1.46 21.88 6.84
N ARG A 326 0.22 21.66 6.37
CA ARG A 326 -0.81 22.70 6.37
C ARG A 326 -1.24 23.06 7.80
N PRO A 327 -1.68 24.30 8.02
CA PRO A 327 -2.22 24.72 9.30
C PRO A 327 -3.39 23.85 9.76
N ILE A 328 -3.38 23.51 11.02
CA ILE A 328 -4.46 22.75 11.68
C ILE A 328 -5.47 23.74 12.24
N ASN A 329 -6.75 23.60 11.85
CA ASN A 329 -7.84 24.34 12.47
C ASN A 329 -8.34 23.53 13.67
N PRO A 330 -8.21 24.04 14.91
CA PRO A 330 -8.66 23.36 16.12
C PRO A 330 -10.18 23.11 16.15
N ASP A 331 -10.97 23.99 15.50
CA ASP A 331 -12.42 23.85 15.42
C ASP A 331 -12.88 22.76 14.44
N ASN A 332 -11.97 22.26 13.61
CA ASN A 332 -12.26 21.26 12.59
C ASN A 332 -11.08 20.29 12.41
N ILE A 333 -10.77 19.54 13.46
CA ILE A 333 -9.73 18.51 13.44
C ILE A 333 -10.23 17.29 12.65
N ARG A 334 -9.81 17.18 11.38
CA ARG A 334 -10.06 15.98 10.57
C ARG A 334 -8.91 15.00 10.72
N THR A 335 -9.16 13.90 11.39
CA THR A 335 -8.17 12.82 11.65
C THR A 335 -8.08 11.77 10.53
N GLY A 336 -8.84 11.92 9.43
CA GLY A 336 -8.90 10.95 8.35
C GLY A 336 -8.83 11.58 6.97
N GLY A 337 -7.97 11.03 6.12
CA GLY A 337 -7.69 11.48 4.75
C GLY A 337 -8.66 10.97 3.67
N GLY A 338 -9.93 10.75 3.99
CA GLY A 338 -10.94 10.22 3.06
C GLY A 338 -11.94 11.26 2.58
N GLY A 339 -11.67 11.92 1.45
CA GLY A 339 -12.63 12.81 0.81
C GLY A 339 -12.25 13.04 -0.65
N ARG A 340 -13.22 13.33 -1.51
CA ARG A 340 -13.09 13.61 -2.96
C ARG A 340 -12.08 14.70 -3.37
N GLY A 341 -11.35 15.30 -2.41
CA GLY A 341 -10.30 16.29 -2.60
C GLY A 341 -8.88 15.77 -2.26
N GLY A 342 -8.61 14.48 -2.37
CA GLY A 342 -7.41 13.79 -1.89
C GLY A 342 -6.06 14.39 -2.30
N TRP A 343 -5.96 15.07 -3.43
CA TRP A 343 -4.71 15.71 -3.89
C TRP A 343 -4.27 16.89 -3.02
N PHE A 344 -5.19 17.57 -2.35
CA PHE A 344 -4.92 18.75 -1.53
C PHE A 344 -4.56 18.44 -0.07
N ASN A 345 -4.68 17.18 0.36
CA ASN A 345 -4.44 16.77 1.75
C ASN A 345 -3.06 16.20 2.02
N PHE A 346 -2.19 16.12 1.02
CA PHE A 346 -0.84 15.56 1.13
C PHE A 346 0.22 16.63 0.94
N GLY A 347 1.39 16.41 1.54
CA GLY A 347 2.59 17.18 1.27
C GLY A 347 3.15 16.96 -0.14
N PRO A 348 4.24 17.64 -0.50
CA PRO A 348 4.96 17.40 -1.75
C PRO A 348 5.36 15.93 -1.93
N MET A 349 5.62 15.53 -3.17
CA MET A 349 6.25 14.22 -3.45
C MET A 349 7.64 14.17 -2.81
N ALA A 350 8.01 13.00 -2.33
CA ALA A 350 9.36 12.72 -1.90
C ALA A 350 10.31 12.76 -3.09
N MET A 351 11.52 13.22 -2.85
CA MET A 351 12.57 13.31 -3.86
C MET A 351 13.11 11.91 -4.18
N PRO A 352 13.66 11.67 -5.39
CA PRO A 352 14.44 10.48 -5.65
C PRO A 352 15.62 10.40 -4.67
N GLY A 353 15.91 9.21 -4.17
CA GLY A 353 17.00 8.99 -3.23
C GLY A 353 16.71 7.83 -2.27
N THR A 354 17.64 7.64 -1.36
CA THR A 354 17.57 6.59 -0.34
C THR A 354 16.82 7.10 0.90
N TYR A 355 15.97 6.25 1.42
CA TYR A 355 15.18 6.48 2.63
C TYR A 355 15.34 5.31 3.59
N THR A 356 15.01 5.56 4.86
CA THR A 356 14.96 4.52 5.89
C THR A 356 13.55 4.38 6.42
N ALA A 357 13.17 3.16 6.79
CA ALA A 357 11.90 2.88 7.45
C ALA A 357 12.12 2.08 8.74
N THR A 358 11.39 2.44 9.80
CA THR A 358 11.38 1.73 11.07
C THR A 358 9.96 1.36 11.48
N LEU A 359 9.79 0.18 12.05
CA LEU A 359 8.54 -0.27 12.65
C LEU A 359 8.49 0.19 14.10
N ASN A 360 7.47 0.97 14.44
CA ASN A 360 7.33 1.55 15.77
C ASN A 360 5.96 1.26 16.37
N LYS A 361 5.93 1.13 17.69
CA LYS A 361 4.74 1.00 18.51
C LYS A 361 4.57 2.27 19.35
N GLU A 362 3.41 2.90 19.30
CA GLU A 362 3.03 4.00 20.16
C GLU A 362 1.94 3.53 21.13
N TYR A 363 2.20 3.72 22.42
CA TYR A 363 1.24 3.45 23.48
C TYR A 363 1.40 4.47 24.60
N ASN A 364 0.31 5.08 25.04
CA ASN A 364 0.30 6.13 26.07
C ASN A 364 1.33 7.25 25.80
N GLY A 365 1.40 7.72 24.55
CA GLY A 365 2.32 8.77 24.12
C GLY A 365 3.80 8.36 24.00
N THR A 366 4.14 7.11 24.34
CA THR A 366 5.51 6.59 24.21
C THR A 366 5.68 5.84 22.90
N LEU A 367 6.66 6.26 22.10
CA LEU A 367 7.04 5.61 20.84
C LEU A 367 8.23 4.68 21.09
N THR A 368 8.06 3.39 20.79
CA THR A 368 9.10 2.35 20.93
C THR A 368 9.36 1.73 19.57
N THR A 369 10.62 1.64 19.15
CA THR A 369 11.02 0.93 17.94
C THR A 369 10.95 -0.57 18.17
N LEU A 370 10.26 -1.29 17.29
CA LEU A 370 10.14 -2.73 17.29
C LEU A 370 11.18 -3.40 16.40
N ASP A 371 11.44 -2.81 15.22
CA ASP A 371 12.42 -3.33 14.26
C ASP A 371 12.86 -2.27 13.25
N GLY A 372 13.93 -2.53 12.51
CA GLY A 372 14.54 -1.63 11.54
C GLY A 372 15.75 -0.88 12.10
N PRO A 373 16.34 0.10 11.37
CA PRO A 373 15.88 0.61 10.08
C PRO A 373 16.15 -0.34 8.92
N ILE A 374 15.27 -0.34 7.92
CA ILE A 374 15.53 -0.89 6.60
C ILE A 374 15.75 0.25 5.61
N ASN A 375 16.64 0.05 4.63
CA ASN A 375 16.88 1.01 3.56
C ASN A 375 16.06 0.65 2.33
N PHE A 376 15.59 1.66 1.58
CA PHE A 376 14.96 1.50 0.27
C PHE A 376 15.15 2.78 -0.54
N ASN A 377 15.01 2.67 -1.87
CA ASN A 377 15.15 3.81 -2.77
C ASN A 377 13.78 4.26 -3.30
N VAL A 378 13.66 5.56 -3.54
CA VAL A 378 12.60 6.15 -4.36
C VAL A 378 13.20 6.45 -5.72
N ILE A 379 12.65 5.82 -6.76
CA ILE A 379 13.14 5.94 -8.16
C ILE A 379 12.01 6.52 -9.00
N HIS A 380 12.24 7.64 -9.65
CA HIS A 380 11.27 8.20 -10.58
C HIS A 380 11.37 7.53 -11.94
N LEU A 381 10.28 6.93 -12.40
CA LEU A 381 10.22 6.16 -13.64
C LEU A 381 10.26 7.00 -14.90
N GLN A 382 10.04 8.32 -14.80
CA GLN A 382 9.80 9.07 -16.00
C GLN A 382 10.93 9.99 -16.40
N ARG A 383 11.42 9.73 -17.60
CA ARG A 383 12.04 10.73 -18.44
C ARG A 383 11.10 10.93 -19.64
N GLY A 384 10.41 12.08 -19.69
CA GLY A 384 9.62 12.46 -20.86
C GLY A 384 10.53 12.80 -22.04
N VAL A 385 9.91 13.00 -23.21
CA VAL A 385 10.61 13.48 -24.40
C VAL A 385 11.14 14.92 -24.19
N LEU A 386 10.44 15.71 -23.37
CA LEU A 386 10.84 17.06 -22.99
C LEU A 386 11.52 17.03 -21.62
N GLU A 387 12.53 17.85 -21.46
CA GLU A 387 13.15 18.07 -20.15
C GLU A 387 12.12 18.71 -19.21
N GLY A 388 11.88 18.06 -18.09
CA GLY A 388 11.09 18.59 -16.99
C GLY A 388 11.91 19.48 -16.08
N MET A 389 11.24 20.03 -15.07
CA MET A 389 11.90 20.74 -13.98
C MET A 389 12.80 19.78 -13.19
N SER A 390 13.93 20.25 -12.70
CA SER A 390 14.79 19.49 -11.78
C SER A 390 14.02 19.16 -10.49
N PHE A 391 14.37 18.08 -9.84
CA PHE A 391 13.73 17.69 -8.57
C PHE A 391 13.92 18.74 -7.48
N GLU A 392 15.07 19.39 -7.45
CA GLU A 392 15.37 20.46 -6.50
C GLU A 392 14.46 21.67 -6.72
N GLU A 393 14.29 22.11 -7.97
CA GLU A 393 13.33 23.20 -8.27
C GLU A 393 11.89 22.83 -7.93
N TYR A 394 11.50 21.53 -8.15
CA TYR A 394 10.19 21.04 -7.75
C TYR A 394 10.00 21.09 -6.23
N ARG A 395 11.01 20.68 -5.46
CA ARG A 395 11.02 20.75 -4.00
C ARG A 395 10.85 22.19 -3.52
N ILE A 396 11.67 23.11 -4.02
CA ILE A 396 11.63 24.55 -3.67
C ILE A 396 10.25 25.14 -3.99
N HIS A 397 9.69 24.83 -5.17
CA HIS A 397 8.35 25.31 -5.52
C HIS A 397 7.27 24.77 -4.57
N GLY A 398 7.37 23.51 -4.16
CA GLY A 398 6.47 22.89 -3.19
C GLY A 398 6.56 23.54 -1.81
N GLU A 399 7.76 23.84 -1.31
CA GLU A 399 8.00 24.52 -0.04
C GLU A 399 7.46 25.96 -0.06
N ASN A 400 7.66 26.68 -1.14
CA ASN A 400 7.11 28.02 -1.33
C ASN A 400 5.58 28.01 -1.31
N ILE A 401 4.94 27.02 -1.96
CA ILE A 401 3.48 26.85 -1.88
C ILE A 401 3.03 26.63 -0.44
N ILE A 402 3.72 25.79 0.33
CA ILE A 402 3.40 25.54 1.74
C ILE A 402 3.52 26.83 2.55
N SER A 403 4.58 27.62 2.34
CA SER A 403 4.77 28.92 2.99
C SER A 403 3.60 29.88 2.70
N THR A 404 3.22 30.01 1.42
CA THR A 404 2.08 30.84 0.98
C THR A 404 0.77 30.36 1.59
N GLN A 405 0.54 29.02 1.66
CA GLN A 405 -0.66 28.46 2.30
C GLN A 405 -0.69 28.72 3.80
N ASN A 406 0.44 28.69 4.49
CA ASN A 406 0.53 29.02 5.90
C ASN A 406 0.19 30.49 6.16
N MET A 407 0.72 31.39 5.32
CA MET A 407 0.40 32.80 5.39
C MET A 407 -1.08 33.07 5.09
N MET A 408 -1.63 32.39 4.08
CA MET A 408 -3.05 32.44 3.73
C MET A 408 -3.95 32.00 4.89
N ALA A 409 -3.57 30.95 5.61
CA ALA A 409 -4.32 30.47 6.77
C ALA A 409 -4.29 31.52 7.92
N LYS A 410 -3.13 32.13 8.19
CA LYS A 410 -3.02 33.21 9.18
C LYS A 410 -3.91 34.39 8.82
N ALA A 411 -3.87 34.83 7.55
CA ALA A 411 -4.68 35.93 7.04
C ALA A 411 -6.18 35.63 7.16
N SER A 412 -6.59 34.42 6.71
CA SER A 412 -7.98 34.00 6.76
C SER A 412 -8.51 33.85 8.18
N ASN A 413 -7.71 33.36 9.11
CA ASN A 413 -8.11 33.23 10.51
C ASN A 413 -8.35 34.62 11.11
N LEU A 414 -7.38 35.54 10.99
CA LEU A 414 -7.49 36.90 11.51
C LEU A 414 -8.70 37.63 10.90
N LEU A 415 -8.93 37.49 9.59
CA LEU A 415 -10.08 38.07 8.91
C LEU A 415 -11.40 37.54 9.46
N ASN A 416 -11.52 36.21 9.59
CA ASN A 416 -12.74 35.57 10.05
C ASN A 416 -13.07 35.94 11.51
N GLU A 417 -12.07 36.00 12.38
CA GLU A 417 -12.25 36.45 13.76
C GLU A 417 -12.65 37.93 13.82
N SER A 418 -12.06 38.76 12.97
CA SER A 418 -12.44 40.20 12.87
C SER A 418 -13.90 40.34 12.41
N ILE A 419 -14.32 39.59 11.38
CA ILE A 419 -15.71 39.58 10.90
C ILE A 419 -16.67 39.10 11.99
N LYS A 420 -16.34 38.03 12.72
CA LYS A 420 -17.15 37.52 13.84
C LYS A 420 -17.29 38.56 14.95
N SER A 421 -16.17 39.21 15.29
CA SER A 421 -16.14 40.26 16.33
C SER A 421 -17.01 41.45 15.95
N VAL A 422 -16.91 41.98 14.71
CA VAL A 422 -17.73 43.08 14.24
C VAL A 422 -19.21 42.74 14.21
N LYS A 423 -19.58 41.52 13.77
CA LYS A 423 -20.97 41.04 13.81
C LYS A 423 -21.51 40.97 15.25
N ALA A 424 -20.70 40.46 16.18
CA ALA A 424 -21.08 40.42 17.60
C ALA A 424 -21.25 41.83 18.20
N MET A 425 -20.33 42.76 17.83
CA MET A 425 -20.42 44.15 18.26
C MET A 425 -21.67 44.86 17.73
N ARG A 426 -22.02 44.66 16.48
CA ARG A 426 -23.27 45.17 15.89
C ARG A 426 -24.51 44.66 16.62
N LEU A 427 -24.51 43.38 16.99
CA LEU A 427 -25.57 42.80 17.80
C LEU A 427 -25.58 43.37 19.21
N ALA A 428 -24.42 43.55 19.86
CA ALA A 428 -24.32 44.16 21.18
C ALA A 428 -24.80 45.63 21.16
N LEU A 429 -24.42 46.37 20.12
CA LEU A 429 -24.89 47.77 19.93
C LEU A 429 -26.41 47.86 19.84
N SER A 430 -27.07 46.95 19.10
CA SER A 430 -28.53 46.91 19.00
C SER A 430 -29.25 46.63 20.34
N ARG A 431 -28.50 46.18 21.34
CA ARG A 431 -28.99 45.88 22.71
C ARG A 431 -28.43 46.85 23.76
N SER A 432 -27.73 47.92 23.33
CA SER A 432 -27.17 48.92 24.22
C SER A 432 -28.27 49.78 24.85
N LYS A 433 -27.97 50.45 25.98
CA LYS A 433 -28.89 51.34 26.69
C LYS A 433 -28.89 52.77 26.13
N ILE A 434 -27.91 53.10 25.33
CA ILE A 434 -27.69 54.44 24.78
C ILE A 434 -27.51 54.32 23.27
N GLU A 435 -28.23 55.11 22.51
CA GLU A 435 -28.04 55.21 21.06
C GLU A 435 -26.73 55.94 20.72
N ASN A 436 -25.94 55.40 19.82
CA ASN A 436 -24.71 56.01 19.37
C ASN A 436 -24.56 55.81 17.83
N ASN A 437 -24.94 56.83 17.08
CA ASN A 437 -24.91 56.84 15.63
C ASN A 437 -23.47 56.81 15.06
N GLU A 438 -22.52 57.43 15.74
CA GLU A 438 -21.12 57.43 15.30
C GLU A 438 -20.51 56.05 15.39
N LEU A 439 -20.76 55.34 16.51
CA LEU A 439 -20.33 53.98 16.70
C LEU A 439 -21.02 53.01 15.72
N SER A 440 -22.32 53.22 15.47
CA SER A 440 -23.07 52.46 14.47
C SER A 440 -22.45 52.56 13.08
N LYS A 441 -22.11 53.81 12.69
CA LYS A 441 -21.44 54.07 11.42
C LYS A 441 -20.04 53.45 11.34
N ALA A 442 -19.24 53.61 12.41
CA ALA A 442 -17.89 53.03 12.47
C ALA A 442 -17.89 51.51 12.33
N LEU A 443 -18.83 50.81 12.99
CA LEU A 443 -19.00 49.37 12.86
C LEU A 443 -19.49 48.96 11.47
N TYR A 444 -20.38 49.73 10.84
CA TYR A 444 -20.81 49.49 9.45
C TYR A 444 -19.67 49.65 8.44
N ASP A 445 -18.88 50.74 8.60
CA ASP A 445 -17.74 51.02 7.71
C ASP A 445 -16.67 49.92 7.84
N LEU A 446 -16.39 49.45 9.08
CA LEU A 446 -15.45 48.33 9.31
C LEU A 446 -15.97 47.00 8.75
N ASP A 447 -17.28 46.70 8.86
CA ASP A 447 -17.90 45.50 8.28
C ASP A 447 -17.74 45.50 6.76
N ASN A 448 -17.96 46.64 6.09
CA ASN A 448 -17.75 46.79 4.66
C ASN A 448 -16.27 46.64 4.28
N GLU A 449 -15.33 47.23 5.05
CA GLU A 449 -13.90 47.11 4.82
C GLU A 449 -13.48 45.63 4.87
N LEU A 450 -13.89 44.89 5.91
CA LEU A 450 -13.61 43.45 6.06
C LEU A 450 -14.28 42.62 4.95
N SER A 451 -15.50 42.96 4.53
CA SER A 451 -16.20 42.29 3.42
C SER A 451 -15.46 42.47 2.08
N ASN A 452 -14.95 43.67 1.81
CA ASN A 452 -14.14 43.96 0.63
C ASN A 452 -12.82 43.17 0.64
N ILE A 453 -12.17 43.05 1.79
CA ILE A 453 -10.97 42.22 1.95
C ILE A 453 -11.31 40.76 1.71
N ASN A 454 -12.42 40.27 2.28
CA ASN A 454 -12.87 38.91 2.06
C ASN A 454 -13.10 38.59 0.57
N THR A 455 -13.66 39.53 -0.19
CA THR A 455 -13.87 39.40 -1.63
C THR A 455 -12.55 39.27 -2.40
N LYS A 456 -11.48 39.95 -2.00
CA LYS A 456 -10.15 39.81 -2.61
C LYS A 456 -9.57 38.40 -2.41
N ILE A 457 -9.86 37.76 -1.28
CA ILE A 457 -9.38 36.41 -0.92
C ILE A 457 -10.22 35.33 -1.57
N ASN A 458 -11.55 35.40 -1.41
CA ASN A 458 -12.48 34.29 -1.71
C ASN A 458 -13.36 34.55 -2.95
N GLY A 459 -13.39 35.76 -3.45
CA GLY A 459 -14.31 36.19 -4.49
C GLY A 459 -15.67 36.64 -3.94
N ASN A 460 -16.53 37.13 -4.83
CA ASN A 460 -17.88 37.54 -4.51
C ASN A 460 -18.85 36.37 -4.71
N SER A 461 -19.46 35.90 -3.63
CA SER A 461 -20.41 34.79 -3.66
C SER A 461 -21.64 35.08 -4.49
N ALA A 462 -22.16 36.32 -4.46
CA ALA A 462 -23.33 36.70 -5.25
C ALA A 462 -23.07 36.62 -6.77
N LYS A 463 -21.85 36.97 -7.22
CA LYS A 463 -21.47 36.77 -8.62
C LYS A 463 -21.47 35.27 -8.99
N SER A 464 -20.90 34.43 -8.12
CA SER A 464 -20.88 32.98 -8.35
C SER A 464 -22.28 32.38 -8.37
N GLU A 465 -23.20 32.88 -7.56
CA GLU A 465 -24.59 32.42 -7.48
C GLU A 465 -25.35 32.65 -8.79
N ILE A 466 -25.13 33.79 -9.47
CA ILE A 466 -25.73 34.09 -10.75
C ILE A 466 -24.91 33.60 -11.97
N GLY A 467 -23.83 32.80 -11.72
CA GLY A 467 -22.97 32.27 -12.77
C GLY A 467 -21.98 33.26 -13.36
N GLU A 468 -21.83 34.45 -12.74
CA GLU A 468 -20.91 35.47 -13.22
C GLU A 468 -19.46 35.19 -12.75
N ARG A 469 -18.51 35.57 -13.60
CA ARG A 469 -17.09 35.30 -13.33
C ARG A 469 -16.51 36.27 -12.32
N ASN A 470 -15.90 35.74 -11.27
CA ASN A 470 -15.10 36.52 -10.34
C ASN A 470 -13.73 36.87 -10.97
N ASN A 471 -13.17 38.01 -10.56
CA ASN A 471 -11.75 38.28 -10.80
C ASN A 471 -10.89 37.21 -10.12
N PRO A 472 -9.69 36.87 -10.66
CA PRO A 472 -8.80 35.93 -10.02
C PRO A 472 -8.48 36.38 -8.57
N THR A 473 -8.64 35.46 -7.64
CA THR A 473 -8.42 35.65 -6.21
C THR A 473 -7.10 35.06 -5.75
N VAL A 474 -6.65 35.36 -4.54
CA VAL A 474 -5.46 34.71 -3.95
C VAL A 474 -5.61 33.18 -4.02
N ASN A 475 -6.78 32.66 -3.65
CA ASN A 475 -7.06 31.21 -3.73
C ASN A 475 -6.96 30.66 -5.16
N SER A 476 -7.40 31.42 -6.16
CA SER A 476 -7.29 31.01 -7.57
C SER A 476 -5.84 30.87 -8.01
N TYR A 477 -4.98 31.80 -7.63
CA TYR A 477 -3.57 31.78 -7.96
C TYR A 477 -2.82 30.66 -7.22
N ILE A 478 -3.07 30.46 -5.91
CA ILE A 478 -2.52 29.34 -5.15
C ILE A 478 -2.96 28.00 -5.80
N GLY A 479 -4.24 27.87 -6.16
CA GLY A 479 -4.76 26.69 -6.82
C GLY A 479 -4.08 26.40 -8.16
N ASN A 480 -3.78 27.46 -8.95
CA ASN A 480 -3.04 27.29 -10.20
C ASN A 480 -1.57 26.88 -9.96
N ALA A 481 -0.90 27.49 -9.00
CA ALA A 481 0.47 27.10 -8.62
C ALA A 481 0.56 25.62 -8.20
N MET A 482 -0.42 25.16 -7.42
CA MET A 482 -0.49 23.77 -6.95
C MET A 482 -0.70 22.75 -8.06
N ARG A 483 -1.40 23.09 -9.14
CA ARG A 483 -1.62 22.19 -10.27
C ARG A 483 -0.30 21.75 -10.91
N GLY A 484 0.73 22.58 -10.88
CA GLY A 484 2.07 22.25 -11.37
C GLY A 484 2.71 21.06 -10.64
N LEU A 485 2.35 20.82 -9.36
CA LEU A 485 2.86 19.70 -8.59
C LEU A 485 2.20 18.34 -8.94
N SER A 486 1.20 18.34 -9.79
CA SER A 486 0.49 17.11 -10.24
C SER A 486 0.84 16.71 -11.67
N THR A 487 1.82 17.35 -12.28
CA THR A 487 2.28 17.06 -13.64
C THR A 487 3.62 16.34 -13.63
N THR A 488 3.89 15.56 -14.65
CA THR A 488 5.14 14.82 -14.82
C THR A 488 6.35 15.72 -15.09
N TYR A 489 6.11 16.88 -15.67
CA TYR A 489 7.16 17.83 -16.04
C TYR A 489 7.42 18.89 -14.96
N GLY A 490 6.63 18.87 -13.89
CA GLY A 490 6.68 19.88 -12.83
C GLY A 490 5.95 21.19 -13.19
N PRO A 491 6.07 22.19 -12.32
CA PRO A 491 5.44 23.48 -12.51
C PRO A 491 5.91 24.22 -13.75
N THR A 492 4.95 24.70 -14.53
CA THR A 492 5.21 25.59 -15.68
C THR A 492 5.57 27.01 -15.24
N GLY A 493 6.08 27.85 -16.15
CA GLY A 493 6.30 29.29 -15.89
C GLY A 493 5.03 29.98 -15.39
N GLN A 494 3.85 29.61 -15.89
CA GLN A 494 2.56 30.15 -15.44
C GLN A 494 2.22 29.74 -14.00
N ASN A 495 2.58 28.50 -13.59
CA ASN A 495 2.38 28.07 -12.21
C ASN A 495 3.29 28.84 -11.24
N LYS A 496 4.57 29.06 -11.62
CA LYS A 496 5.53 29.86 -10.84
C LYS A 496 5.05 31.30 -10.72
N GLN A 497 4.67 31.95 -11.82
CA GLN A 497 4.16 33.32 -11.83
C GLN A 497 2.87 33.46 -11.00
N SER A 498 1.98 32.44 -11.03
CA SER A 498 0.79 32.45 -10.18
C SER A 498 1.12 32.47 -8.70
N LEU A 499 2.15 31.75 -8.27
CA LEU A 499 2.61 31.76 -6.88
C LEU A 499 3.15 33.14 -6.48
N GLU A 500 3.98 33.75 -7.32
CA GLU A 500 4.52 35.11 -7.10
C GLU A 500 3.40 36.17 -6.96
N ILE A 501 2.38 36.07 -7.83
CA ILE A 501 1.20 36.97 -7.75
C ILE A 501 0.44 36.74 -6.45
N ALA A 502 0.22 35.44 -6.08
CA ALA A 502 -0.46 35.09 -4.84
C ALA A 502 0.26 35.67 -3.61
N ASP A 503 1.57 35.54 -3.53
CA ASP A 503 2.39 36.04 -2.45
C ASP A 503 2.34 37.58 -2.36
N SER A 504 2.48 38.25 -3.50
CA SER A 504 2.40 39.71 -3.56
C SER A 504 1.03 40.25 -3.12
N MET A 505 -0.05 39.60 -3.59
CA MET A 505 -1.42 39.95 -3.19
C MET A 505 -1.64 39.70 -1.70
N LEU A 506 -1.23 38.54 -1.21
CA LEU A 506 -1.45 38.12 0.16
C LEU A 506 -0.74 39.01 1.17
N ASN A 507 0.50 39.41 0.90
CA ASN A 507 1.24 40.32 1.75
C ASN A 507 0.53 41.67 1.90
N LYS A 508 0.00 42.24 0.81
CA LYS A 508 -0.78 43.47 0.84
C LYS A 508 -2.08 43.33 1.63
N ILE A 509 -2.82 42.23 1.34
CA ILE A 509 -4.09 41.92 1.99
C ILE A 509 -3.90 41.69 3.49
N TYR A 510 -2.81 41.03 3.91
CA TYR A 510 -2.54 40.80 5.34
C TYR A 510 -2.34 42.10 6.12
N VAL A 511 -1.63 43.08 5.53
CA VAL A 511 -1.49 44.43 6.14
C VAL A 511 -2.84 45.14 6.24
N GLU A 512 -3.71 45.01 5.20
CA GLU A 512 -5.07 45.60 5.26
C GLU A 512 -5.90 44.93 6.38
N ILE A 513 -5.81 43.60 6.56
CA ILE A 513 -6.51 42.87 7.63
C ILE A 513 -6.01 43.34 9.00
N GLN A 514 -4.69 43.46 9.20
CA GLN A 514 -4.11 43.91 10.45
C GLN A 514 -4.58 45.32 10.81
N LYS A 515 -4.63 46.21 9.82
CA LYS A 515 -5.12 47.59 10.01
C LYS A 515 -6.62 47.62 10.37
N ALA A 516 -7.44 46.79 9.73
CA ALA A 516 -8.85 46.70 10.05
C ALA A 516 -9.06 46.10 11.46
N ALA A 517 -8.34 45.00 11.77
CA ALA A 517 -8.42 44.32 13.07
C ALA A 517 -7.98 45.23 14.24
N SER A 518 -7.00 46.11 14.03
CA SER A 518 -6.52 47.02 15.09
C SER A 518 -7.56 48.04 15.58
N LYS A 519 -8.65 48.25 14.81
CA LYS A 519 -9.77 49.11 15.20
C LYS A 519 -10.73 48.47 16.20
N ILE A 520 -10.73 47.11 16.26
CA ILE A 520 -11.70 46.33 17.04
C ILE A 520 -11.61 46.62 18.56
N PRO A 521 -10.43 46.63 19.19
CA PRO A 521 -10.33 46.90 20.63
C PRO A 521 -10.90 48.27 21.06
N GLU A 522 -10.67 49.28 20.26
CA GLU A 522 -11.18 50.64 20.54
C GLU A 522 -12.72 50.69 20.49
N LEU A 523 -13.29 50.12 19.42
CA LEU A 523 -14.74 50.04 19.26
C LEU A 523 -15.41 49.20 20.35
N LYS A 524 -14.72 48.21 20.90
CA LYS A 524 -15.19 47.39 22.01
C LYS A 524 -15.28 48.24 23.31
N ILE A 525 -14.26 49.01 23.59
CA ILE A 525 -14.26 49.93 24.74
C ILE A 525 -15.41 50.93 24.64
N GLU A 526 -15.69 51.48 23.46
CA GLU A 526 -16.81 52.39 23.25
C GLU A 526 -18.17 51.72 23.47
N LEU A 527 -18.32 50.45 23.06
CA LEU A 527 -19.53 49.66 23.35
C LEU A 527 -19.75 49.46 24.86
N GLU A 528 -18.71 49.19 25.62
CA GLU A 528 -18.78 49.05 27.07
C GLU A 528 -19.26 50.33 27.75
N LYS A 529 -18.77 51.51 27.31
CA LYS A 529 -19.16 52.81 27.83
C LYS A 529 -20.66 53.11 27.67
N ILE A 530 -21.29 52.61 26.62
CA ILE A 530 -22.73 52.80 26.36
C ILE A 530 -23.59 51.70 26.93
N GLY A 531 -23.03 50.84 27.78
CA GLY A 531 -23.76 49.76 28.46
C GLY A 531 -24.25 48.63 27.54
N ALA A 532 -23.53 48.38 26.47
CA ALA A 532 -23.80 47.24 25.62
C ALA A 532 -23.47 45.90 26.34
N PRO A 533 -24.17 44.80 25.99
CA PRO A 533 -23.89 43.49 26.59
C PRO A 533 -22.46 43.03 26.34
N TYR A 534 -21.91 42.28 27.31
CA TYR A 534 -20.58 41.68 27.20
C TYR A 534 -20.51 40.66 26.06
N ILE A 535 -19.45 40.72 25.28
CA ILE A 535 -19.19 39.77 24.18
C ILE A 535 -18.23 38.71 24.67
N ILE A 536 -18.68 37.43 24.74
CA ILE A 536 -17.88 36.29 25.19
C ILE A 536 -16.82 35.93 24.15
N GLY A 537 -15.61 35.61 24.59
CA GLY A 537 -14.58 35.01 23.75
C GLY A 537 -13.64 35.98 23.03
N ASN A 538 -13.57 37.23 23.51
CA ASN A 538 -12.59 38.21 23.01
C ASN A 538 -11.65 38.67 24.11
#